data_ae108419f2e89434a68f6491cae28789
#
_entry.id   ae108419f2e89434a68f6491cae28789
#
_cell.length_a   1.000
_cell.length_b   1.000
_cell.length_c   1.000
_cell.angle_alpha   90.00
_cell.angle_beta   90.00
_cell.angle_gamma   90.00
#
_symmetry.space_group_name_H-M   'P 1'
#
loop_
_entity.id
_entity.type
_entity.pdbx_description
1 polymer ?
#
loop_
_entity_poly.entity_id
_entity_poly.type
_entity_poly.pdbx_seq_one_letter_code
_entity_poly.pdbx_strand_id
1 'polypeptide(L)'
;MSGYNQNNIIDEIKSRCNIVDVIGRVVPLKKAGANYKGICPFHNEKTPSFVVSEQKQIFTCFGCGASGDVIEFVKRYNNLDFRGAAERLAGEYGISLDGAFKSSKDKDELYEINRQAARFWYRKLRDKANPGYTYMQRRGISNDVLNKFGIGYAPDSWQELYEHLTSLGFSDKRLLELGLIARSDKTGRYYDKFRNRVIFPIMNTAGKVIGFSGRIIGDGEPKYLNSQESSIFLKKNNLYGLNLAACEIRNQDRIILVEGQMDVVSLYQSGVRNVSASLGTALTENQARLIKRYTRNVILSYDADNAGQKAADRGIDILYSEGLIAKVMKVSQGKDPDEFVKANGRDAFMELADSAEAYGDFKIRRTASAFDLQDNQQRVQFIDACAAVLRKMKPVEADIYIKKLAADYGISEEAVRREYNVTREPERAPAARYLNRDTAVKRGMSETEADLIKLAFLEEKYARAIREADINPLESDDAEVIFQALNRIDDGTRPVDTVKLAEMLEGDQMNALEQVTSRIVPEGTEDRMFQECMKQKDKERLQREERLLIDSLSLADEEENQEEIVELTKKLMDLQQRIKLI
;
A
#
# COMPACT_ATOMS: atom_id res chain seq x y z
N MET A 1 0.80 -30.71 -12.20
CA MET A 1 1.38 -30.58 -13.56
C MET A 1 1.54 -29.13 -14.07
N SER A 2 1.09 -28.11 -13.32
CA SER A 2 1.14 -26.69 -13.75
C SER A 2 2.52 -26.02 -13.62
N GLY A 3 3.36 -26.41 -12.65
CA GLY A 3 4.67 -25.78 -12.42
C GLY A 3 5.77 -26.20 -13.40
N TYR A 4 5.66 -27.36 -13.99
CA TYR A 4 6.66 -27.89 -14.91
C TYR A 4 6.68 -27.16 -16.27
N ASN A 5 5.52 -26.66 -16.71
CA ASN A 5 5.40 -25.93 -17.98
C ASN A 5 5.85 -24.47 -17.88
N GLN A 6 5.70 -23.85 -16.71
CA GLN A 6 6.05 -22.46 -16.47
C GLN A 6 7.58 -22.23 -16.44
N ASN A 7 8.33 -23.14 -15.80
CA ASN A 7 9.77 -23.08 -15.75
C ASN A 7 10.40 -23.27 -17.13
N ASN A 8 9.89 -24.21 -17.95
CA ASN A 8 10.40 -24.44 -19.30
C ASN A 8 10.30 -23.22 -20.22
N ILE A 9 9.20 -22.46 -20.15
CA ILE A 9 9.02 -21.28 -20.99
C ILE A 9 9.84 -20.08 -20.48
N ILE A 10 10.02 -19.95 -19.17
CA ILE A 10 10.93 -18.96 -18.61
C ILE A 10 12.36 -19.22 -19.08
N ASP A 11 12.78 -20.48 -19.06
CA ASP A 11 14.10 -20.90 -19.54
C ASP A 11 14.23 -20.71 -21.06
N GLU A 12 13.18 -20.94 -21.83
CA GLU A 12 13.14 -20.65 -23.27
C GLU A 12 13.29 -19.15 -23.55
N ILE A 13 12.57 -18.29 -22.83
CA ILE A 13 12.72 -16.83 -22.94
C ILE A 13 14.16 -16.42 -22.62
N LYS A 14 14.73 -16.91 -21.52
CA LYS A 14 16.11 -16.60 -21.14
C LYS A 14 17.16 -17.09 -22.14
N SER A 15 16.91 -18.23 -22.77
CA SER A 15 17.82 -18.80 -23.75
C SER A 15 17.77 -18.11 -25.11
N ARG A 16 16.60 -17.61 -25.53
CA ARG A 16 16.40 -16.95 -26.85
C ARG A 16 16.63 -15.44 -26.80
N CYS A 17 16.44 -14.79 -25.66
CA CYS A 17 16.59 -13.36 -25.50
C CYS A 17 18.01 -13.02 -24.98
N ASN A 18 18.95 -12.74 -25.87
CA ASN A 18 20.27 -12.28 -25.44
C ASN A 18 20.13 -10.94 -24.70
N ILE A 19 20.63 -10.89 -23.48
CA ILE A 19 20.50 -9.73 -22.60
C ILE A 19 21.18 -8.48 -23.17
N VAL A 20 22.30 -8.64 -23.88
CA VAL A 20 23.03 -7.53 -24.51
C VAL A 20 22.21 -6.91 -25.62
N ASP A 21 21.53 -7.73 -26.44
CA ASP A 21 20.68 -7.27 -27.54
C ASP A 21 19.45 -6.53 -27.01
N VAL A 22 18.81 -7.08 -25.96
CA VAL A 22 17.61 -6.47 -25.36
C VAL A 22 17.96 -5.13 -24.71
N ILE A 23 19.01 -5.08 -23.91
CA ILE A 23 19.44 -3.87 -23.21
C ILE A 23 20.02 -2.85 -24.20
N GLY A 24 20.79 -3.30 -25.18
CA GLY A 24 21.44 -2.44 -26.17
C GLY A 24 20.48 -1.61 -27.04
N ARG A 25 19.21 -2.00 -27.14
CA ARG A 25 18.16 -1.22 -27.82
C ARG A 25 17.81 0.08 -27.09
N VAL A 26 18.02 0.14 -25.78
CA VAL A 26 17.58 1.25 -24.93
C VAL A 26 18.69 1.89 -24.11
N VAL A 27 19.82 1.18 -23.94
CA VAL A 27 21.02 1.66 -23.24
C VAL A 27 22.21 1.52 -24.18
N PRO A 28 22.90 2.62 -24.53
CA PRO A 28 24.15 2.55 -25.29
C PRO A 28 25.22 1.76 -24.51
N LEU A 29 25.51 0.54 -24.95
CA LEU A 29 26.49 -0.34 -24.33
C LEU A 29 27.83 -0.27 -25.07
N LYS A 30 28.93 -0.13 -24.31
CA LYS A 30 30.30 -0.21 -24.81
C LYS A 30 31.00 -1.46 -24.27
N LYS A 31 31.69 -2.21 -25.12
CA LYS A 31 32.44 -3.40 -24.71
C LYS A 31 33.57 -3.02 -23.75
N ALA A 32 33.66 -3.73 -22.64
CA ALA A 32 34.64 -3.51 -21.58
C ALA A 32 35.15 -4.87 -21.08
N GLY A 33 36.20 -5.41 -21.74
CA GLY A 33 36.69 -6.76 -21.52
C GLY A 33 35.67 -7.82 -21.93
N ALA A 34 35.38 -8.75 -21.04
CA ALA A 34 34.36 -9.79 -21.23
C ALA A 34 32.90 -9.30 -21.05
N ASN A 35 32.71 -8.07 -20.60
CA ASN A 35 31.39 -7.51 -20.29
C ASN A 35 31.13 -6.24 -21.14
N TYR A 36 29.91 -5.71 -21.01
CA TYR A 36 29.52 -4.43 -21.59
C TYR A 36 29.22 -3.43 -20.46
N LYS A 37 29.50 -2.14 -20.70
CA LYS A 37 29.21 -1.06 -19.75
C LYS A 37 28.38 0.03 -20.40
N GLY A 38 27.49 0.65 -19.61
CA GLY A 38 26.66 1.78 -20.02
C GLY A 38 26.24 2.65 -18.84
N ILE A 39 25.52 3.71 -19.13
CA ILE A 39 24.85 4.54 -18.12
C ILE A 39 23.61 3.78 -17.64
N CYS A 40 23.41 3.73 -16.34
CA CYS A 40 22.29 3.01 -15.76
C CYS A 40 20.93 3.68 -16.12
N PRO A 41 19.94 2.93 -16.63
CA PRO A 41 18.63 3.48 -16.91
C PRO A 41 17.73 3.57 -15.68
N PHE A 42 18.19 3.13 -14.50
CA PHE A 42 17.40 3.01 -13.27
C PHE A 42 17.72 4.07 -12.23
N HIS A 43 18.81 4.84 -12.39
CA HIS A 43 19.16 5.97 -11.55
C HIS A 43 19.99 6.99 -12.36
N ASN A 44 20.05 8.22 -11.87
CA ASN A 44 20.78 9.28 -12.54
C ASN A 44 22.27 9.21 -12.19
N GLU A 45 23.13 9.04 -13.21
CA GLU A 45 24.59 9.01 -13.07
C GLU A 45 25.29 9.62 -14.27
N LYS A 46 26.50 10.10 -14.08
CA LYS A 46 27.35 10.66 -15.17
C LYS A 46 28.43 9.67 -15.62
N THR A 47 28.79 8.71 -14.77
CA THR A 47 29.84 7.73 -15.04
C THR A 47 29.23 6.34 -15.19
N PRO A 48 29.61 5.55 -16.22
CA PRO A 48 29.02 4.24 -16.45
C PRO A 48 29.29 3.26 -15.29
N SER A 49 28.23 2.92 -14.55
CA SER A 49 28.27 1.90 -13.47
C SER A 49 27.43 0.66 -13.79
N PHE A 50 26.71 0.68 -14.92
CA PHE A 50 25.84 -0.40 -15.36
C PHE A 50 26.63 -1.40 -16.20
N VAL A 51 26.77 -2.63 -15.70
CA VAL A 51 27.54 -3.70 -16.34
C VAL A 51 26.62 -4.82 -16.78
N VAL A 52 26.78 -5.29 -18.02
CA VAL A 52 26.05 -6.42 -18.59
C VAL A 52 27.01 -7.53 -18.93
N SER A 53 26.80 -8.70 -18.36
CA SER A 53 27.59 -9.90 -18.65
C SER A 53 26.84 -10.75 -19.67
N GLU A 54 27.37 -10.83 -20.87
CA GLU A 54 26.83 -11.67 -21.93
C GLU A 54 26.95 -13.15 -21.58
N GLN A 55 28.08 -13.56 -21.02
CA GLN A 55 28.34 -14.95 -20.65
C GLN A 55 27.39 -15.44 -19.56
N LYS A 56 27.08 -14.58 -18.58
CA LYS A 56 26.21 -14.92 -17.44
C LYS A 56 24.74 -14.57 -17.69
N GLN A 57 24.44 -13.85 -18.78
CA GLN A 57 23.11 -13.36 -19.11
C GLN A 57 22.47 -12.55 -17.94
N ILE A 58 23.27 -11.70 -17.28
CA ILE A 58 22.85 -10.84 -16.18
C ILE A 58 23.36 -9.41 -16.36
N PHE A 59 22.62 -8.46 -15.80
CA PHE A 59 23.09 -7.10 -15.59
C PHE A 59 23.30 -6.81 -14.11
N THR A 60 24.20 -5.89 -13.79
CA THR A 60 24.41 -5.37 -12.43
C THR A 60 24.81 -3.91 -12.53
N CYS A 61 24.13 -3.04 -11.81
CA CYS A 61 24.53 -1.65 -11.60
C CYS A 61 25.25 -1.50 -10.26
N PHE A 62 26.49 -1.10 -10.27
CA PHE A 62 27.30 -0.89 -9.06
C PHE A 62 26.97 0.45 -8.37
N GLY A 63 26.21 1.35 -9.02
CA GLY A 63 25.75 2.60 -8.42
C GLY A 63 24.49 2.44 -7.56
N CYS A 64 23.45 1.79 -8.10
CA CYS A 64 22.17 1.64 -7.40
C CYS A 64 21.86 0.22 -6.94
N GLY A 65 22.74 -0.77 -7.18
CA GLY A 65 22.55 -2.17 -6.78
C GLY A 65 21.51 -2.93 -7.64
N ALA A 66 20.93 -2.33 -8.68
CA ALA A 66 19.98 -3.01 -9.56
C ALA A 66 20.69 -4.15 -10.29
N SER A 67 20.14 -5.36 -10.21
CA SER A 67 20.70 -6.54 -10.87
C SER A 67 19.59 -7.51 -11.28
N GLY A 68 19.88 -8.40 -12.22
CA GLY A 68 18.95 -9.43 -12.66
C GLY A 68 19.25 -9.95 -14.06
N ASP A 69 18.35 -10.79 -14.55
CA ASP A 69 18.36 -11.34 -15.92
C ASP A 69 17.59 -10.42 -16.91
N VAL A 70 17.41 -10.89 -18.14
CA VAL A 70 16.70 -10.16 -19.19
C VAL A 70 15.24 -9.86 -18.82
N ILE A 71 14.56 -10.76 -18.10
CA ILE A 71 13.17 -10.56 -17.67
C ILE A 71 13.11 -9.48 -16.59
N GLU A 72 14.02 -9.52 -15.61
CA GLU A 72 14.10 -8.51 -14.56
C GLU A 72 14.46 -7.12 -15.13
N PHE A 73 15.31 -7.05 -16.17
CA PHE A 73 15.60 -5.82 -16.88
C PHE A 73 14.34 -5.23 -17.53
N VAL A 74 13.63 -6.02 -18.34
CA VAL A 74 12.41 -5.58 -19.04
C VAL A 74 11.31 -5.21 -18.04
N LYS A 75 11.18 -5.97 -16.96
CA LYS A 75 10.26 -5.68 -15.85
C LYS A 75 10.53 -4.31 -15.25
N ARG A 76 11.78 -4.02 -14.87
CA ARG A 76 12.17 -2.74 -14.27
C ARG A 76 12.08 -1.58 -15.26
N TYR A 77 12.63 -1.77 -16.47
CA TYR A 77 12.71 -0.71 -17.48
C TYR A 77 11.34 -0.28 -17.97
N ASN A 78 10.43 -1.23 -18.21
CA ASN A 78 9.07 -0.95 -18.68
C ASN A 78 8.05 -0.86 -17.54
N ASN A 79 8.51 -1.05 -16.29
CA ASN A 79 7.65 -1.05 -15.10
C ASN A 79 6.49 -2.06 -15.20
N LEU A 80 6.80 -3.25 -15.65
CA LEU A 80 5.87 -4.37 -15.77
C LEU A 80 5.99 -5.30 -14.55
N ASP A 81 4.98 -6.13 -14.32
CA ASP A 81 5.14 -7.30 -13.48
C ASP A 81 5.96 -8.39 -14.21
N PHE A 82 6.32 -9.45 -13.52
CA PHE A 82 7.10 -10.55 -14.09
C PHE A 82 6.44 -11.16 -15.33
N ARG A 83 5.13 -11.31 -15.28
CA ARG A 83 4.33 -11.86 -16.37
C ARG A 83 4.32 -10.91 -17.57
N GLY A 84 4.05 -9.64 -17.36
CA GLY A 84 4.03 -8.64 -18.44
C GLY A 84 5.39 -8.51 -19.13
N ALA A 85 6.49 -8.64 -18.39
CA ALA A 85 7.84 -8.67 -18.95
C ALA A 85 8.09 -9.93 -19.80
N ALA A 86 7.66 -11.10 -19.30
CA ALA A 86 7.78 -12.35 -20.03
C ALA A 86 6.89 -12.38 -21.29
N GLU A 87 5.65 -11.89 -21.21
CA GLU A 87 4.73 -11.76 -22.35
C GLU A 87 5.30 -10.83 -23.44
N ARG A 88 5.93 -9.72 -23.03
CA ARG A 88 6.56 -8.79 -23.97
C ARG A 88 7.74 -9.42 -24.68
N LEU A 89 8.67 -10.04 -23.94
CA LEU A 89 9.82 -10.73 -24.54
C LEU A 89 9.38 -11.87 -25.45
N ALA A 90 8.42 -12.68 -25.02
CA ALA A 90 7.87 -13.75 -25.83
C ALA A 90 7.26 -13.25 -27.14
N GLY A 91 6.48 -12.15 -27.10
CA GLY A 91 5.93 -11.51 -28.28
C GLY A 91 6.99 -10.96 -29.24
N GLU A 92 8.07 -10.35 -28.70
CA GLU A 92 9.18 -9.80 -29.50
C GLU A 92 10.03 -10.92 -30.17
N TYR A 93 10.16 -12.08 -29.52
CA TYR A 93 11.01 -13.18 -29.98
C TYR A 93 10.22 -14.39 -30.56
N GLY A 94 8.90 -14.25 -30.73
CA GLY A 94 8.06 -15.28 -31.34
C GLY A 94 7.98 -16.57 -30.52
N ILE A 95 7.99 -16.47 -29.18
CA ILE A 95 7.87 -17.59 -28.26
C ILE A 95 6.40 -17.78 -27.89
N SER A 96 5.86 -18.99 -28.09
CA SER A 96 4.49 -19.31 -27.66
C SER A 96 4.42 -19.45 -26.14
N LEU A 97 3.49 -18.74 -25.53
CA LEU A 97 3.22 -18.80 -24.08
C LEU A 97 2.11 -19.79 -23.72
N ASP A 98 1.70 -20.66 -24.66
CA ASP A 98 0.61 -21.61 -24.46
C ASP A 98 0.85 -22.52 -23.24
N GLY A 99 0.04 -22.33 -22.22
CA GLY A 99 0.06 -23.10 -20.97
C GLY A 99 1.03 -22.68 -19.87
N ALA A 100 1.91 -21.68 -20.09
CA ALA A 100 2.88 -21.23 -19.09
C ALA A 100 2.32 -20.26 -18.05
N PHE A 101 1.58 -19.31 -18.52
CA PHE A 101 0.88 -18.40 -17.66
C PHE A 101 -0.62 -18.69 -17.78
N LYS A 102 -1.13 -19.64 -17.03
CA LYS A 102 -2.54 -19.63 -16.70
C LYS A 102 -2.80 -18.34 -15.90
N SER A 103 -2.89 -17.21 -16.60
CA SER A 103 -3.87 -16.21 -16.27
C SER A 103 -5.16 -16.99 -16.19
N SER A 104 -5.87 -16.91 -15.11
CA SER A 104 -7.22 -17.39 -15.19
C SER A 104 -7.82 -16.66 -16.40
N LYS A 105 -8.33 -17.39 -17.41
CA LYS A 105 -9.14 -16.81 -18.49
C LYS A 105 -10.12 -15.78 -17.91
N ASP A 106 -10.46 -15.97 -16.67
CA ASP A 106 -11.22 -15.11 -15.78
C ASP A 106 -10.69 -13.67 -15.67
N LYS A 107 -9.38 -13.46 -15.38
CA LYS A 107 -8.84 -12.07 -15.24
C LYS A 107 -8.78 -11.34 -16.57
N ASP A 108 -8.46 -12.05 -17.65
CA ASP A 108 -8.42 -11.42 -18.98
C ASP A 108 -9.82 -11.03 -19.44
N GLU A 109 -10.84 -11.84 -19.13
CA GLU A 109 -12.25 -11.49 -19.34
C GLU A 109 -12.64 -10.24 -18.53
N LEU A 110 -12.27 -10.14 -17.25
CA LEU A 110 -12.57 -8.98 -16.43
C LEU A 110 -11.92 -7.68 -16.96
N TYR A 111 -10.67 -7.76 -17.43
CA TYR A 111 -10.01 -6.62 -18.09
C TYR A 111 -10.73 -6.23 -19.38
N GLU A 112 -11.19 -7.21 -20.17
CA GLU A 112 -11.93 -6.95 -21.40
C GLU A 112 -13.28 -6.27 -21.13
N ILE A 113 -14.03 -6.77 -20.13
CA ILE A 113 -15.29 -6.15 -19.71
C ILE A 113 -15.07 -4.69 -19.31
N ASN A 114 -14.08 -4.41 -18.44
CA ASN A 114 -13.76 -3.04 -18.04
C ASN A 114 -13.34 -2.18 -19.25
N ARG A 115 -12.61 -2.73 -20.21
CA ARG A 115 -12.23 -2.05 -21.44
C ARG A 115 -13.45 -1.68 -22.29
N GLN A 116 -14.43 -2.58 -22.41
CA GLN A 116 -15.66 -2.33 -23.16
C GLN A 116 -16.55 -1.29 -22.45
N ALA A 117 -16.69 -1.36 -21.12
CA ALA A 117 -17.38 -0.35 -20.33
C ALA A 117 -16.73 1.04 -20.47
N ALA A 118 -15.39 1.11 -20.36
CA ALA A 118 -14.65 2.35 -20.58
C ALA A 118 -14.88 2.94 -21.97
N ARG A 119 -14.84 2.10 -23.02
CA ARG A 119 -15.13 2.53 -24.41
C ARG A 119 -16.55 3.01 -24.59
N PHE A 120 -17.51 2.36 -23.97
CA PHE A 120 -18.91 2.76 -24.00
C PHE A 120 -19.08 4.17 -23.42
N TRP A 121 -18.63 4.40 -22.20
CA TRP A 121 -18.74 5.71 -21.55
C TRP A 121 -17.90 6.80 -22.25
N TYR A 122 -16.75 6.44 -22.77
CA TYR A 122 -15.91 7.34 -23.54
C TYR A 122 -16.62 7.84 -24.82
N ARG A 123 -17.33 6.95 -25.55
CA ARG A 123 -18.15 7.33 -26.71
C ARG A 123 -19.31 8.25 -26.30
N LYS A 124 -19.98 7.94 -25.16
CA LYS A 124 -21.05 8.76 -24.63
C LYS A 124 -20.59 10.18 -24.30
N LEU A 125 -19.40 10.36 -23.74
CA LEU A 125 -18.85 11.69 -23.48
C LEU A 125 -18.59 12.48 -24.77
N ARG A 126 -18.32 11.81 -25.89
CA ARG A 126 -18.04 12.45 -27.19
C ARG A 126 -19.27 13.06 -27.84
N ASP A 127 -20.43 12.65 -27.46
CA ASP A 127 -21.65 13.38 -27.78
C ASP A 127 -21.67 14.70 -26.99
N LYS A 128 -21.30 15.79 -27.65
CA LYS A 128 -21.09 17.11 -27.03
C LYS A 128 -22.36 17.71 -26.39
N ALA A 129 -23.51 17.14 -26.66
CA ALA A 129 -24.79 17.58 -26.09
C ALA A 129 -25.05 17.04 -24.68
N ASN A 130 -24.16 16.18 -24.13
CA ASN A 130 -24.38 15.56 -22.82
C ASN A 130 -23.90 16.42 -21.64
N PRO A 131 -24.52 16.24 -20.44
CA PRO A 131 -24.16 16.99 -19.23
C PRO A 131 -22.71 16.76 -18.78
N GLY A 132 -22.17 15.56 -19.01
CA GLY A 132 -20.78 15.20 -18.64
C GLY A 132 -19.75 16.02 -19.37
N TYR A 133 -19.92 16.17 -20.68
CA TYR A 133 -19.05 17.02 -21.49
C TYR A 133 -19.13 18.49 -21.05
N THR A 134 -20.37 19.00 -20.88
CA THR A 134 -20.59 20.37 -20.39
C THR A 134 -19.93 20.60 -19.04
N TYR A 135 -20.03 19.63 -18.11
CA TYR A 135 -19.38 19.70 -16.81
C TYR A 135 -17.85 19.81 -16.94
N MET A 136 -17.22 18.95 -17.76
CA MET A 136 -15.77 18.96 -17.94
C MET A 136 -15.26 20.23 -18.63
N GLN A 137 -16.05 20.78 -19.58
CA GLN A 137 -15.72 22.07 -20.21
C GLN A 137 -15.78 23.25 -19.21
N ARG A 138 -16.80 23.27 -18.31
CA ARG A 138 -16.87 24.27 -17.23
C ARG A 138 -15.69 24.17 -16.26
N ARG A 139 -15.14 22.98 -16.08
CA ARG A 139 -13.92 22.75 -15.29
C ARG A 139 -12.63 23.15 -16.03
N GLY A 140 -12.72 23.55 -17.31
CA GLY A 140 -11.58 23.97 -18.12
C GLY A 140 -10.73 22.82 -18.65
N ILE A 141 -11.25 21.58 -18.69
CA ILE A 141 -10.50 20.41 -19.14
C ILE A 141 -10.59 20.27 -20.67
N SER A 142 -9.44 20.25 -21.34
CA SER A 142 -9.33 20.13 -22.79
C SER A 142 -9.67 18.72 -23.28
N ASN A 143 -10.07 18.63 -24.55
CA ASN A 143 -10.33 17.35 -25.21
C ASN A 143 -9.10 16.42 -25.20
N ASP A 144 -7.89 16.95 -25.28
CA ASP A 144 -6.65 16.15 -25.24
C ASP A 144 -6.47 15.48 -23.89
N VAL A 145 -6.75 16.18 -22.79
CA VAL A 145 -6.69 15.61 -21.45
C VAL A 145 -7.83 14.63 -21.21
N LEU A 146 -9.06 14.94 -21.66
CA LEU A 146 -10.17 13.98 -21.62
C LEU A 146 -9.82 12.66 -22.31
N ASN A 147 -9.16 12.76 -23.48
CA ASN A 147 -8.71 11.59 -24.23
C ASN A 147 -7.61 10.83 -23.52
N LYS A 148 -6.61 11.55 -23.00
CA LYS A 148 -5.44 10.98 -22.36
C LYS A 148 -5.81 10.15 -21.14
N PHE A 149 -6.77 10.62 -20.35
CA PHE A 149 -7.29 9.92 -19.17
C PHE A 149 -8.43 8.93 -19.50
N GLY A 150 -8.92 8.91 -20.75
CA GLY A 150 -10.04 8.05 -21.15
C GLY A 150 -11.35 8.40 -20.45
N ILE A 151 -11.52 9.68 -20.07
CA ILE A 151 -12.71 10.12 -19.30
C ILE A 151 -13.95 9.87 -20.12
N GLY A 152 -15.01 9.38 -19.44
CA GLY A 152 -16.29 9.02 -20.02
C GLY A 152 -17.47 9.67 -19.33
N TYR A 153 -18.66 9.39 -19.85
CA TYR A 153 -19.93 9.79 -19.26
C TYR A 153 -20.87 8.60 -19.16
N ALA A 154 -21.34 8.32 -17.95
CA ALA A 154 -22.42 7.38 -17.70
C ALA A 154 -23.76 8.12 -17.78
N PRO A 155 -24.61 7.82 -18.76
CA PRO A 155 -25.91 8.45 -18.92
C PRO A 155 -26.80 8.27 -17.69
N ASP A 156 -27.85 9.09 -17.57
CA ASP A 156 -28.90 8.90 -16.57
C ASP A 156 -29.89 7.82 -17.05
N SER A 157 -29.37 6.60 -17.18
CA SER A 157 -30.12 5.43 -17.64
C SER A 157 -29.91 4.27 -16.67
N TRP A 158 -30.95 3.46 -16.52
CA TRP A 158 -30.92 2.33 -15.59
C TRP A 158 -30.29 1.06 -16.18
N GLN A 159 -30.23 0.90 -17.51
CA GLN A 159 -29.85 -0.38 -18.12
C GLN A 159 -28.98 -0.25 -19.40
N GLU A 160 -28.60 0.95 -19.79
CA GLU A 160 -27.94 1.16 -21.09
C GLU A 160 -26.56 0.51 -21.18
N LEU A 161 -25.74 0.56 -20.11
CA LEU A 161 -24.48 -0.17 -20.03
C LEU A 161 -24.72 -1.67 -19.94
N TYR A 162 -25.67 -2.09 -19.11
CA TYR A 162 -26.02 -3.50 -18.92
C TYR A 162 -26.41 -4.15 -20.24
N GLU A 163 -27.33 -3.53 -20.99
CA GLU A 163 -27.75 -4.02 -22.31
C GLU A 163 -26.59 -4.06 -23.31
N HIS A 164 -25.73 -3.04 -23.29
CA HIS A 164 -24.55 -3.04 -24.15
C HIS A 164 -23.60 -4.19 -23.83
N LEU A 165 -23.25 -4.41 -22.55
CA LEU A 165 -22.29 -5.44 -22.18
C LEU A 165 -22.86 -6.87 -22.37
N THR A 166 -24.13 -7.07 -22.09
CA THR A 166 -24.80 -8.36 -22.33
C THR A 166 -24.93 -8.67 -23.81
N SER A 167 -25.14 -7.65 -24.66
CA SER A 167 -25.12 -7.83 -26.13
C SER A 167 -23.77 -8.29 -26.69
N LEU A 168 -22.67 -8.03 -25.94
CA LEU A 168 -21.34 -8.52 -26.25
C LEU A 168 -21.06 -9.93 -25.67
N GLY A 169 -22.04 -10.55 -25.02
CA GLY A 169 -21.95 -11.91 -24.48
C GLY A 169 -21.38 -12.02 -23.06
N PHE A 170 -21.18 -10.91 -22.34
CA PHE A 170 -20.69 -10.98 -20.96
C PHE A 170 -21.80 -11.37 -19.99
N SER A 171 -21.46 -12.20 -19.01
CA SER A 171 -22.42 -12.71 -18.03
C SER A 171 -22.70 -11.73 -16.89
N ASP A 172 -23.93 -11.73 -16.37
CA ASP A 172 -24.37 -10.93 -15.22
C ASP A 172 -23.45 -11.12 -14.01
N LYS A 173 -22.99 -12.35 -13.77
CA LYS A 173 -22.08 -12.68 -12.67
C LYS A 173 -20.78 -11.86 -12.74
N ARG A 174 -20.18 -11.73 -13.92
CA ARG A 174 -18.97 -10.96 -14.14
C ARG A 174 -19.20 -9.44 -14.01
N LEU A 175 -20.34 -8.98 -14.51
CA LEU A 175 -20.72 -7.56 -14.40
C LEU A 175 -20.97 -7.15 -12.95
N LEU A 176 -21.58 -8.03 -12.14
CA LEU A 176 -21.74 -7.86 -10.70
C LEU A 176 -20.38 -7.88 -9.96
N GLU A 177 -19.49 -8.84 -10.30
CA GLU A 177 -18.15 -8.95 -9.72
C GLU A 177 -17.35 -7.66 -9.90
N LEU A 178 -17.44 -7.00 -11.05
CA LEU A 178 -16.79 -5.74 -11.35
C LEU A 178 -17.53 -4.51 -10.78
N GLY A 179 -18.73 -4.70 -10.24
CA GLY A 179 -19.56 -3.62 -9.72
C GLY A 179 -19.98 -2.61 -10.79
N LEU A 180 -20.14 -3.06 -12.04
CA LEU A 180 -20.67 -2.25 -13.14
C LEU A 180 -22.18 -2.16 -13.06
N ILE A 181 -22.80 -3.23 -12.59
CA ILE A 181 -24.24 -3.33 -12.34
C ILE A 181 -24.53 -3.69 -10.89
N ALA A 182 -25.75 -3.49 -10.46
CA ALA A 182 -26.28 -3.97 -9.19
C ALA A 182 -27.64 -4.64 -9.41
N ARG A 183 -28.09 -5.45 -8.44
CA ARG A 183 -29.39 -6.10 -8.47
C ARG A 183 -30.32 -5.41 -7.48
N SER A 184 -31.53 -5.08 -7.91
CA SER A 184 -32.54 -4.49 -7.05
C SER A 184 -33.16 -5.55 -6.14
N ASP A 185 -33.13 -5.36 -4.82
CA ASP A 185 -33.75 -6.25 -3.84
C ASP A 185 -35.28 -6.30 -4.00
N LYS A 186 -35.89 -5.18 -4.46
CA LYS A 186 -37.36 -5.08 -4.62
C LYS A 186 -37.88 -5.79 -5.87
N THR A 187 -37.14 -5.68 -6.99
CA THR A 187 -37.62 -6.16 -8.29
C THR A 187 -36.84 -7.34 -8.83
N GLY A 188 -35.69 -7.67 -8.25
CA GLY A 188 -34.77 -8.67 -8.74
C GLY A 188 -34.04 -8.31 -10.05
N ARG A 189 -34.34 -7.13 -10.64
CA ARG A 189 -33.78 -6.69 -11.93
C ARG A 189 -32.38 -6.11 -11.76
N TYR A 190 -31.55 -6.28 -12.77
CA TYR A 190 -30.24 -5.64 -12.84
C TYR A 190 -30.35 -4.21 -13.34
N TYR A 191 -29.46 -3.35 -12.83
CA TYR A 191 -29.37 -1.93 -13.22
C TYR A 191 -27.93 -1.43 -13.20
N ASP A 192 -27.66 -0.40 -14.00
CA ASP A 192 -26.35 0.24 -14.09
C ASP A 192 -26.00 0.94 -12.76
N LYS A 193 -24.86 0.60 -12.19
CA LYS A 193 -24.42 1.19 -10.91
C LYS A 193 -23.99 2.65 -11.05
N PHE A 194 -23.34 2.98 -12.18
CA PHE A 194 -22.93 4.33 -12.51
C PHE A 194 -23.99 4.99 -13.40
N ARG A 195 -24.65 6.05 -12.91
CA ARG A 195 -25.67 6.81 -13.62
C ARG A 195 -25.47 8.28 -13.38
N ASN A 196 -25.71 9.11 -14.40
CA ASN A 196 -25.51 10.56 -14.39
C ASN A 196 -24.16 10.99 -13.79
N ARG A 197 -23.07 10.35 -14.24
CA ARG A 197 -21.73 10.57 -13.70
C ARG A 197 -20.68 10.77 -14.78
N VAL A 198 -19.76 11.68 -14.53
CA VAL A 198 -18.48 11.68 -15.25
C VAL A 198 -17.64 10.52 -14.73
N ILE A 199 -17.15 9.69 -15.65
CA ILE A 199 -16.41 8.46 -15.33
C ILE A 199 -14.92 8.66 -15.54
N PHE A 200 -14.16 8.35 -14.51
CA PHE A 200 -12.69 8.34 -14.49
C PHE A 200 -12.22 6.89 -14.45
N PRO A 201 -11.71 6.33 -15.58
CA PRO A 201 -11.15 4.98 -15.57
C PRO A 201 -9.92 4.92 -14.67
N ILE A 202 -9.88 3.92 -13.80
CA ILE A 202 -8.71 3.62 -12.98
C ILE A 202 -7.89 2.59 -13.73
N MET A 203 -6.62 2.93 -14.01
CA MET A 203 -5.71 2.06 -14.74
C MET A 203 -4.58 1.58 -13.84
N ASN A 204 -4.17 0.33 -14.02
CA ASN A 204 -2.94 -0.16 -13.40
C ASN A 204 -1.71 0.40 -14.12
N THR A 205 -0.52 0.10 -13.62
CA THR A 205 0.76 0.58 -14.18
C THR A 205 1.03 0.07 -15.60
N ALA A 206 0.36 -1.00 -16.06
CA ALA A 206 0.42 -1.51 -17.42
C ALA A 206 -0.63 -0.86 -18.36
N GLY A 207 -1.44 0.10 -17.87
CA GLY A 207 -2.46 0.78 -18.64
C GLY A 207 -3.76 -0.01 -18.85
N LYS A 208 -3.94 -1.16 -18.18
CA LYS A 208 -5.21 -1.91 -18.22
C LYS A 208 -6.22 -1.26 -17.27
N VAL A 209 -7.47 -1.11 -17.71
CA VAL A 209 -8.56 -0.57 -16.86
C VAL A 209 -8.95 -1.61 -15.82
N ILE A 210 -8.79 -1.26 -14.55
CA ILE A 210 -9.05 -2.15 -13.42
C ILE A 210 -10.32 -1.79 -12.65
N GLY A 211 -10.83 -0.58 -12.82
CA GLY A 211 -12.03 -0.08 -12.17
C GLY A 211 -12.36 1.35 -12.61
N PHE A 212 -13.30 1.95 -11.92
CA PHE A 212 -13.82 3.28 -12.26
C PHE A 212 -14.10 4.10 -11.01
N SER A 213 -14.00 5.41 -11.17
CA SER A 213 -14.55 6.39 -10.25
C SER A 213 -15.57 7.25 -10.99
N GLY A 214 -16.76 7.43 -10.45
CA GLY A 214 -17.83 8.19 -11.07
C GLY A 214 -18.22 9.41 -10.24
N ARG A 215 -17.99 10.64 -10.73
CA ARG A 215 -18.43 11.88 -10.10
C ARG A 215 -19.83 12.21 -10.56
N ILE A 216 -20.77 12.42 -9.63
CA ILE A 216 -22.13 12.79 -9.96
C ILE A 216 -22.19 14.20 -10.60
N ILE A 217 -23.12 14.38 -11.53
CA ILE A 217 -23.43 15.67 -12.14
C ILE A 217 -24.71 16.19 -11.50
N GLY A 218 -24.65 17.41 -10.94
CA GLY A 218 -25.74 17.98 -10.14
C GLY A 218 -25.65 17.59 -8.68
N ASP A 219 -26.77 17.74 -7.98
CA ASP A 219 -26.92 17.45 -6.55
C ASP A 219 -27.28 15.98 -6.35
N GLY A 220 -26.49 15.27 -5.55
CA GLY A 220 -26.73 13.87 -5.23
C GLY A 220 -25.54 13.25 -4.48
N GLU A 221 -25.84 12.21 -3.71
CA GLU A 221 -24.86 11.46 -2.92
C GLU A 221 -24.72 10.01 -3.42
N PRO A 222 -23.54 9.40 -3.32
CA PRO A 222 -22.28 10.04 -2.95
C PRO A 222 -21.70 10.89 -4.10
N LYS A 223 -20.98 11.99 -3.75
CA LYS A 223 -20.30 12.86 -4.73
C LYS A 223 -19.38 12.06 -5.67
N TYR A 224 -18.62 11.13 -5.12
CA TYR A 224 -17.81 10.15 -5.87
C TYR A 224 -18.25 8.74 -5.53
N LEU A 225 -18.48 7.94 -6.55
CA LEU A 225 -18.76 6.51 -6.46
C LEU A 225 -17.60 5.75 -7.08
N ASN A 226 -16.90 4.94 -6.30
CA ASN A 226 -15.82 4.08 -6.79
C ASN A 226 -16.31 2.66 -7.06
N SER A 227 -15.66 1.97 -8.02
CA SER A 227 -15.82 0.53 -8.17
C SER A 227 -15.57 -0.19 -6.85
N GLN A 228 -16.29 -1.25 -6.60
CA GLN A 228 -15.98 -2.19 -5.52
C GLN A 228 -14.66 -2.89 -5.79
N GLU A 229 -14.04 -3.45 -4.77
CA GLU A 229 -12.85 -4.28 -4.92
C GLU A 229 -13.19 -5.57 -5.67
N SER A 230 -12.24 -6.06 -6.43
CA SER A 230 -12.40 -7.27 -7.24
C SER A 230 -11.06 -7.99 -7.37
N SER A 231 -11.05 -9.15 -8.01
CA SER A 231 -9.82 -9.92 -8.27
C SER A 231 -8.77 -9.18 -9.12
N ILE A 232 -9.15 -8.08 -9.81
CA ILE A 232 -8.26 -7.22 -10.59
C ILE A 232 -8.09 -5.82 -10.02
N PHE A 233 -8.82 -5.43 -8.97
CA PHE A 233 -8.81 -4.09 -8.40
C PHE A 233 -8.86 -4.10 -6.87
N LEU A 234 -7.77 -3.67 -6.24
CA LEU A 234 -7.68 -3.39 -4.81
C LEU A 234 -7.26 -1.92 -4.64
N LYS A 235 -8.10 -1.09 -4.02
CA LYS A 235 -7.85 0.36 -3.83
C LYS A 235 -6.52 0.60 -3.12
N LYS A 236 -6.24 -0.20 -2.08
CA LYS A 236 -5.03 -0.12 -1.26
C LYS A 236 -3.71 -0.34 -2.04
N ASN A 237 -3.77 -0.91 -3.25
CA ASN A 237 -2.60 -1.25 -4.06
C ASN A 237 -2.43 -0.36 -5.28
N ASN A 238 -3.31 0.60 -5.51
CA ASN A 238 -3.35 1.39 -6.74
C ASN A 238 -3.44 2.88 -6.44
N LEU A 239 -2.93 3.69 -7.37
CA LEU A 239 -3.03 5.15 -7.36
C LEU A 239 -3.61 5.62 -8.69
N TYR A 240 -4.50 6.61 -8.65
CA TYR A 240 -5.08 7.20 -9.86
C TYR A 240 -4.05 8.03 -10.62
N GLY A 241 -3.95 7.84 -11.92
CA GLY A 241 -3.07 8.61 -12.80
C GLY A 241 -1.61 8.18 -12.80
N LEU A 242 -1.19 7.24 -11.95
CA LEU A 242 0.21 6.81 -11.83
C LEU A 242 0.79 6.28 -13.15
N ASN A 243 0.00 5.57 -13.96
CA ASN A 243 0.41 5.08 -15.27
C ASN A 243 0.81 6.21 -16.24
N LEU A 244 0.16 7.37 -16.15
CA LEU A 244 0.47 8.56 -16.96
C LEU A 244 1.61 9.38 -16.36
N ALA A 245 1.71 9.42 -15.04
CA ALA A 245 2.71 10.19 -14.30
C ALA A 245 4.09 9.51 -14.23
N ALA A 246 4.18 8.20 -14.42
CA ALA A 246 5.37 7.39 -14.15
C ALA A 246 6.65 7.88 -14.82
N CYS A 247 6.57 8.34 -16.08
CA CYS A 247 7.72 8.88 -16.80
C CYS A 247 8.21 10.18 -16.16
N GLU A 248 7.28 11.11 -15.90
CA GLU A 248 7.62 12.42 -15.36
C GLU A 248 8.06 12.34 -13.89
N ILE A 249 7.52 11.40 -13.11
CA ILE A 249 8.00 11.11 -11.74
C ILE A 249 9.48 10.73 -11.76
N ARG A 250 9.91 9.88 -12.70
CA ARG A 250 11.32 9.50 -12.83
C ARG A 250 12.20 10.67 -13.31
N ASN A 251 11.72 11.45 -14.29
CA ASN A 251 12.45 12.58 -14.83
C ASN A 251 12.72 13.66 -13.77
N GLN A 252 11.73 13.94 -12.91
CA GLN A 252 11.83 14.95 -11.85
C GLN A 252 12.30 14.36 -10.52
N ASP A 253 12.44 13.02 -10.43
CA ASP A 253 12.70 12.28 -9.20
C ASP A 253 11.79 12.71 -8.03
N ARG A 254 10.52 12.98 -8.33
CA ARG A 254 9.52 13.31 -7.31
C ARG A 254 8.10 13.02 -7.79
N ILE A 255 7.21 12.70 -6.84
CA ILE A 255 5.77 12.59 -7.05
C ILE A 255 5.03 13.60 -6.17
N ILE A 256 3.94 14.16 -6.70
CA ILE A 256 2.98 14.97 -5.95
C ILE A 256 1.73 14.12 -5.75
N LEU A 257 1.34 13.91 -4.49
CA LEU A 257 0.11 13.20 -4.13
C LEU A 257 -0.97 14.20 -3.74
N VAL A 258 -2.12 14.06 -4.39
CA VAL A 258 -3.33 14.83 -4.13
C VAL A 258 -4.46 13.90 -3.67
N GLU A 259 -5.60 14.45 -3.23
CA GLU A 259 -6.71 13.65 -2.70
C GLU A 259 -7.57 13.04 -3.80
N GLY A 260 -7.88 13.81 -4.84
CA GLY A 260 -8.93 13.47 -5.79
C GLY A 260 -8.48 13.29 -7.24
N GLN A 261 -9.33 12.59 -8.00
CA GLN A 261 -9.12 12.36 -9.43
C GLN A 261 -9.19 13.67 -10.23
N MET A 262 -10.06 14.61 -9.81
CA MET A 262 -10.17 15.91 -10.49
C MET A 262 -8.91 16.75 -10.32
N ASP A 263 -8.28 16.70 -9.14
CA ASP A 263 -7.04 17.43 -8.88
C ASP A 263 -5.93 16.92 -9.80
N VAL A 264 -5.82 15.58 -9.95
CA VAL A 264 -4.87 14.97 -10.89
C VAL A 264 -5.10 15.46 -12.31
N VAL A 265 -6.36 15.45 -12.79
CA VAL A 265 -6.71 15.83 -14.16
C VAL A 265 -6.45 17.33 -14.40
N SER A 266 -6.78 18.17 -13.43
CA SER A 266 -6.61 19.63 -13.51
C SER A 266 -5.12 20.04 -13.46
N LEU A 267 -4.36 19.44 -12.53
CA LEU A 267 -2.92 19.66 -12.45
C LEU A 267 -2.20 19.18 -13.72
N TYR A 268 -2.61 18.02 -14.25
CA TYR A 268 -2.07 17.51 -15.51
C TYR A 268 -2.38 18.46 -16.68
N GLN A 269 -3.61 19.00 -16.74
CA GLN A 269 -4.03 20.03 -17.70
C GLN A 269 -3.12 21.26 -17.64
N SER A 270 -2.73 21.68 -16.45
CA SER A 270 -1.85 22.82 -16.21
C SER A 270 -0.36 22.52 -16.41
N GLY A 271 -0.01 21.30 -16.83
CA GLY A 271 1.37 20.88 -17.12
C GLY A 271 2.13 20.28 -15.93
N VAL A 272 1.50 20.08 -14.77
CA VAL A 272 2.05 19.31 -13.64
C VAL A 272 1.75 17.83 -13.87
N ARG A 273 2.73 17.09 -14.40
CA ARG A 273 2.51 15.73 -14.90
C ARG A 273 2.98 14.61 -13.95
N ASN A 274 3.75 14.95 -12.92
CA ASN A 274 4.23 14.02 -11.89
C ASN A 274 3.26 13.90 -10.71
N VAL A 275 1.95 13.95 -10.98
CA VAL A 275 0.87 13.97 -9.99
C VAL A 275 0.07 12.68 -10.00
N SER A 276 -0.36 12.22 -8.83
CA SER A 276 -1.21 11.04 -8.65
C SER A 276 -2.11 11.23 -7.43
N ALA A 277 -3.18 10.43 -7.32
CA ALA A 277 -4.09 10.51 -6.18
C ALA A 277 -4.38 9.14 -5.57
N SER A 278 -4.76 9.15 -4.28
CA SER A 278 -5.39 8.01 -3.64
C SER A 278 -6.80 7.76 -4.22
N LEU A 279 -7.42 6.64 -3.88
CA LEU A 279 -8.69 6.21 -4.50
C LEU A 279 -9.87 6.34 -3.53
N GLY A 280 -9.98 7.51 -2.87
CA GLY A 280 -11.03 7.78 -1.89
C GLY A 280 -10.83 7.02 -0.57
N THR A 281 -9.60 6.68 -0.27
CA THR A 281 -9.16 6.07 0.99
C THR A 281 -7.91 6.81 1.47
N ALA A 282 -7.61 6.74 2.77
CA ALA A 282 -6.32 7.18 3.28
C ALA A 282 -5.17 6.47 2.54
N LEU A 283 -4.01 7.14 2.46
CA LEU A 283 -2.80 6.55 1.90
C LEU A 283 -2.43 5.27 2.67
N THR A 284 -1.98 4.25 1.96
CA THR A 284 -1.63 2.95 2.54
C THR A 284 -0.14 2.65 2.36
N GLU A 285 0.40 1.73 3.18
CA GLU A 285 1.77 1.24 3.04
C GLU A 285 2.01 0.62 1.65
N ASN A 286 1.04 -0.12 1.10
CA ASN A 286 1.18 -0.72 -0.22
C ASN A 286 1.30 0.35 -1.32
N GLN A 287 0.56 1.46 -1.20
CA GLN A 287 0.70 2.60 -2.10
C GLN A 287 2.05 3.31 -1.91
N ALA A 288 2.55 3.44 -0.67
CA ALA A 288 3.88 3.97 -0.40
C ALA A 288 4.98 3.08 -1.02
N ARG A 289 4.89 1.76 -0.86
CA ARG A 289 5.79 0.79 -1.52
C ARG A 289 5.68 0.84 -3.06
N LEU A 290 4.49 1.09 -3.60
CA LEU A 290 4.31 1.29 -5.03
C LEU A 290 5.04 2.54 -5.51
N ILE A 291 4.90 3.68 -4.81
CA ILE A 291 5.60 4.93 -5.12
C ILE A 291 7.12 4.75 -5.08
N LYS A 292 7.63 4.04 -4.08
CA LYS A 292 9.07 3.78 -3.88
C LYS A 292 9.76 3.11 -5.07
N ARG A 293 9.00 2.46 -5.96
CA ARG A 293 9.52 1.88 -7.21
C ARG A 293 9.86 2.95 -8.27
N TYR A 294 9.38 4.18 -8.09
CA TYR A 294 9.53 5.28 -9.06
C TYR A 294 10.42 6.39 -8.53
N THR A 295 10.26 6.78 -7.27
CA THR A 295 11.02 7.83 -6.60
C THR A 295 10.97 7.63 -5.09
N ARG A 296 11.93 8.24 -4.38
CA ARG A 296 11.88 8.36 -2.91
C ARG A 296 11.31 9.71 -2.44
N ASN A 297 11.16 10.69 -3.33
CA ASN A 297 10.74 12.04 -3.00
C ASN A 297 9.24 12.20 -3.23
N VAL A 298 8.49 12.43 -2.15
CA VAL A 298 7.03 12.54 -2.16
C VAL A 298 6.60 13.87 -1.57
N ILE A 299 5.74 14.59 -2.27
CA ILE A 299 5.10 15.81 -1.80
C ILE A 299 3.61 15.52 -1.62
N LEU A 300 3.11 15.66 -0.40
CA LEU A 300 1.67 15.61 -0.11
C LEU A 300 1.06 16.99 -0.31
N SER A 301 0.08 17.09 -1.19
CA SER A 301 -0.69 18.30 -1.49
C SER A 301 -2.17 18.00 -1.28
N TYR A 302 -2.57 17.91 -0.01
CA TYR A 302 -3.93 17.60 0.39
C TYR A 302 -4.71 18.88 0.71
N ASP A 303 -6.03 18.78 0.79
CA ASP A 303 -6.91 19.91 1.02
C ASP A 303 -6.59 20.64 2.34
N ALA A 304 -6.80 21.95 2.36
CA ALA A 304 -6.47 22.77 3.54
C ALA A 304 -7.47 22.58 4.71
N ASP A 305 -8.56 21.83 4.51
CA ASP A 305 -9.54 21.56 5.54
C ASP A 305 -9.05 20.60 6.64
N ASN A 306 -9.83 20.45 7.70
CA ASN A 306 -9.47 19.59 8.83
C ASN A 306 -9.32 18.10 8.45
N ALA A 307 -10.08 17.62 7.45
CA ALA A 307 -10.02 16.24 6.98
C ALA A 307 -8.73 15.99 6.20
N GLY A 308 -8.39 16.88 5.25
CA GLY A 308 -7.16 16.85 4.49
C GLY A 308 -5.92 16.98 5.36
N GLN A 309 -5.94 17.86 6.38
CA GLN A 309 -4.83 17.98 7.33
C GLN A 309 -4.60 16.70 8.15
N LYS A 310 -5.68 16.02 8.60
CA LYS A 310 -5.57 14.73 9.28
C LYS A 310 -5.10 13.62 8.33
N ALA A 311 -5.50 13.68 7.07
CA ALA A 311 -5.04 12.75 6.05
C ALA A 311 -3.56 12.96 5.73
N ALA A 312 -3.10 14.22 5.63
CA ALA A 312 -1.69 14.56 5.45
C ALA A 312 -0.83 14.08 6.63
N ASP A 313 -1.31 14.28 7.86
CA ASP A 313 -0.60 13.87 9.09
C ASP A 313 -0.39 12.35 9.16
N ARG A 314 -1.40 11.57 8.79
CA ARG A 314 -1.29 10.09 8.68
C ARG A 314 -0.47 9.67 7.47
N GLY A 315 -0.68 10.32 6.33
CA GLY A 315 0.01 10.00 5.08
C GLY A 315 1.52 10.21 5.18
N ILE A 316 1.96 11.31 5.81
CA ILE A 316 3.38 11.59 5.97
C ILE A 316 4.07 10.57 6.89
N ASP A 317 3.38 10.10 7.95
CA ASP A 317 3.90 9.05 8.83
C ASP A 317 4.10 7.72 8.07
N ILE A 318 3.14 7.32 7.24
CA ILE A 318 3.23 6.11 6.42
C ILE A 318 4.39 6.22 5.42
N LEU A 319 4.53 7.35 4.74
CA LEU A 319 5.60 7.55 3.77
C LEU A 319 6.98 7.50 4.46
N TYR A 320 7.09 8.15 5.62
CA TYR A 320 8.33 8.17 6.39
C TYR A 320 8.72 6.77 6.89
N SER A 321 7.77 6.01 7.45
CA SER A 321 8.00 4.64 7.93
C SER A 321 8.44 3.68 6.82
N GLU A 322 7.97 3.89 5.58
CA GLU A 322 8.42 3.13 4.41
C GLU A 322 9.76 3.63 3.83
N GLY A 323 10.40 4.61 4.48
CA GLY A 323 11.70 5.16 4.12
C GLY A 323 11.69 6.07 2.89
N LEU A 324 10.56 6.75 2.65
CA LEU A 324 10.42 7.80 1.64
C LEU A 324 10.78 9.17 2.23
N ILE A 325 11.25 10.07 1.40
CA ILE A 325 11.51 11.47 1.76
C ILE A 325 10.21 12.23 1.52
N ALA A 326 9.42 12.38 2.59
CA ALA A 326 8.10 12.96 2.52
C ALA A 326 8.11 14.44 2.94
N LYS A 327 7.42 15.27 2.18
CA LYS A 327 7.18 16.67 2.45
C LYS A 327 5.70 16.98 2.35
N VAL A 328 5.21 17.98 3.08
CA VAL A 328 3.83 18.48 3.00
C VAL A 328 3.81 19.86 2.40
N MET A 329 3.08 20.03 1.33
CA MET A 329 2.83 21.31 0.70
C MET A 329 1.58 21.94 1.32
N LYS A 330 1.69 23.19 1.77
CA LYS A 330 0.56 23.96 2.27
C LYS A 330 0.04 24.86 1.16
N VAL A 331 -1.15 24.59 0.68
CA VAL A 331 -1.85 25.47 -0.27
C VAL A 331 -2.40 26.66 0.51
N SER A 332 -1.79 27.84 0.35
CA SER A 332 -2.10 29.04 1.14
C SER A 332 -3.23 29.89 0.54
N GLN A 333 -3.53 29.71 -0.75
CA GLN A 333 -4.57 30.44 -1.47
C GLN A 333 -5.44 29.43 -2.24
N GLY A 334 -6.76 29.42 -2.01
CA GLY A 334 -7.68 28.43 -2.54
C GLY A 334 -8.01 27.32 -1.52
N LYS A 335 -9.00 26.48 -1.84
CA LYS A 335 -9.43 25.37 -0.99
C LYS A 335 -8.67 24.09 -1.29
N ASP A 336 -8.28 23.93 -2.55
CA ASP A 336 -7.67 22.72 -3.06
C ASP A 336 -6.59 23.01 -4.14
N PRO A 337 -5.76 22.02 -4.53
CA PRO A 337 -4.74 22.16 -5.57
C PRO A 337 -5.27 22.60 -6.95
N ASP A 338 -6.50 22.19 -7.31
CA ASP A 338 -7.16 22.57 -8.56
C ASP A 338 -7.43 24.09 -8.61
N GLU A 339 -8.02 24.65 -7.55
CA GLU A 339 -8.29 26.09 -7.46
C GLU A 339 -6.99 26.89 -7.47
N PHE A 340 -5.96 26.44 -6.76
CA PHE A 340 -4.68 27.13 -6.71
C PHE A 340 -4.02 27.21 -8.08
N VAL A 341 -3.91 26.09 -8.81
CA VAL A 341 -3.20 26.05 -10.09
C VAL A 341 -3.94 26.83 -11.18
N LYS A 342 -5.27 26.88 -11.11
CA LYS A 342 -6.10 27.70 -12.01
C LYS A 342 -5.91 29.20 -11.80
N ALA A 343 -5.78 29.62 -10.56
CA ALA A 343 -5.61 31.02 -10.19
C ALA A 343 -4.17 31.52 -10.43
N ASN A 344 -3.17 30.71 -10.12
CA ASN A 344 -1.77 31.17 -10.03
C ASN A 344 -0.85 30.55 -11.11
N GLY A 345 -1.33 29.53 -11.82
CA GLY A 345 -0.55 28.84 -12.85
C GLY A 345 0.39 27.75 -12.32
N ARG A 346 1.01 27.04 -13.28
CA ARG A 346 1.91 25.92 -13.03
C ARG A 346 3.15 26.32 -12.20
N ASP A 347 3.80 27.42 -12.60
CA ASP A 347 5.12 27.75 -12.02
C ASP A 347 4.98 28.14 -10.56
N ALA A 348 3.95 28.92 -10.20
CA ALA A 348 3.63 29.22 -8.79
C ALA A 348 3.32 27.96 -7.97
N PHE A 349 2.62 26.98 -8.59
CA PHE A 349 2.36 25.70 -7.93
C PHE A 349 3.65 24.89 -7.71
N MET A 350 4.58 24.91 -8.66
CA MET A 350 5.86 24.22 -8.54
C MET A 350 6.79 24.90 -7.51
N GLU A 351 6.80 26.22 -7.43
CA GLU A 351 7.50 26.98 -6.38
C GLU A 351 6.97 26.62 -4.99
N LEU A 352 5.64 26.50 -4.87
CA LEU A 352 5.02 26.06 -3.63
C LEU A 352 5.41 24.60 -3.28
N ALA A 353 5.47 23.73 -4.27
CA ALA A 353 5.93 22.35 -4.12
C ALA A 353 7.41 22.27 -3.71
N ASP A 354 8.26 23.16 -4.23
CA ASP A 354 9.68 23.25 -3.85
C ASP A 354 9.87 23.74 -2.40
N SER A 355 8.96 24.59 -1.92
CA SER A 355 8.94 25.11 -0.54
C SER A 355 8.24 24.18 0.47
N ALA A 356 7.82 22.98 0.06
CA ALA A 356 7.10 22.06 0.92
C ALA A 356 7.88 21.68 2.18
N GLU A 357 7.20 21.65 3.33
CA GLU A 357 7.77 21.36 4.64
C GLU A 357 8.24 19.89 4.73
N ALA A 358 9.44 19.69 5.27
CA ALA A 358 9.95 18.35 5.57
C ALA A 358 9.14 17.69 6.72
N TYR A 359 9.25 16.37 6.83
CA TYR A 359 8.55 15.56 7.83
C TYR A 359 8.64 16.15 9.25
N GLY A 360 9.85 16.42 9.73
CA GLY A 360 10.06 16.91 11.09
C GLY A 360 9.49 18.31 11.32
N ASP A 361 9.68 19.22 10.35
CA ASP A 361 9.13 20.58 10.43
C ASP A 361 7.60 20.57 10.51
N PHE A 362 6.97 19.79 9.63
CA PHE A 362 5.53 19.62 9.62
C PHE A 362 5.01 19.04 10.94
N LYS A 363 5.63 17.97 11.45
CA LYS A 363 5.19 17.30 12.69
C LYS A 363 5.37 18.22 13.91
N ILE A 364 6.49 18.91 14.05
CA ILE A 364 6.73 19.84 15.16
C ILE A 364 5.73 21.00 15.10
N ARG A 365 5.56 21.65 13.96
CA ARG A 365 4.58 22.71 13.78
C ARG A 365 3.15 22.25 14.08
N ARG A 366 2.79 21.06 13.60
CA ARG A 366 1.47 20.46 13.86
C ARG A 366 1.25 20.18 15.34
N THR A 367 2.27 19.65 16.01
CA THR A 367 2.25 19.44 17.46
C THR A 367 2.10 20.79 18.20
N ALA A 368 2.88 21.81 17.82
CA ALA A 368 2.80 23.13 18.43
C ALA A 368 1.41 23.75 18.36
N SER A 369 0.67 23.52 17.27
CA SER A 369 -0.69 24.05 17.10
C SER A 369 -1.74 23.49 18.08
N ALA A 370 -1.41 22.45 18.83
CA ALA A 370 -2.29 21.83 19.81
C ALA A 370 -2.10 22.34 21.24
N PHE A 371 -1.09 23.21 21.48
CA PHE A 371 -0.72 23.69 22.80
C PHE A 371 -0.65 25.22 22.84
N ASP A 372 -1.03 25.80 23.98
CA ASP A 372 -0.72 27.21 24.30
C ASP A 372 0.72 27.29 24.82
N LEU A 373 1.61 27.74 23.95
CA LEU A 373 3.05 27.84 24.27
C LEU A 373 3.41 29.02 25.20
N GLN A 374 2.43 29.87 25.57
CA GLN A 374 2.60 30.87 26.64
C GLN A 374 2.37 30.27 28.03
N ASP A 375 1.63 29.17 28.13
CA ASP A 375 1.43 28.41 29.35
C ASP A 375 2.61 27.44 29.57
N ASN A 376 3.29 27.57 30.71
CA ASN A 376 4.47 26.77 31.03
C ASN A 376 4.18 25.28 31.14
N GLN A 377 2.98 24.90 31.62
CA GLN A 377 2.59 23.47 31.74
C GLN A 377 2.33 22.86 30.37
N GLN A 378 1.61 23.56 29.50
CA GLN A 378 1.36 23.10 28.12
C GLN A 378 2.66 23.11 27.29
N ARG A 379 3.59 24.01 27.58
CA ARG A 379 4.92 24.05 26.96
C ARG A 379 5.74 22.80 27.30
N VAL A 380 5.67 22.29 28.54
CA VAL A 380 6.28 21.00 28.91
C VAL A 380 5.63 19.85 28.13
N GLN A 381 4.29 19.80 28.08
CA GLN A 381 3.55 18.77 27.32
C GLN A 381 3.87 18.79 25.83
N PHE A 382 4.07 19.99 25.26
CA PHE A 382 4.51 20.17 23.88
C PHE A 382 5.87 19.51 23.62
N ILE A 383 6.86 19.71 24.52
CA ILE A 383 8.19 19.12 24.38
C ILE A 383 8.12 17.60 24.48
N ASP A 384 7.34 17.07 25.39
CA ASP A 384 7.05 15.64 25.50
C ASP A 384 6.50 15.06 24.18
N ALA A 385 5.48 15.72 23.63
CA ALA A 385 4.87 15.30 22.37
C ALA A 385 5.88 15.39 21.20
N CYS A 386 6.74 16.42 21.16
CA CYS A 386 7.80 16.53 20.17
C CYS A 386 8.86 15.42 20.35
N ALA A 387 9.25 15.09 21.58
CA ALA A 387 10.18 13.99 21.84
C ALA A 387 9.65 12.65 21.31
N ALA A 388 8.34 12.40 21.42
CA ALA A 388 7.69 11.22 20.84
C ALA A 388 7.77 11.19 19.29
N VAL A 389 7.68 12.35 18.63
CA VAL A 389 7.88 12.48 17.17
C VAL A 389 9.34 12.21 16.81
N LEU A 390 10.28 12.81 17.54
CA LEU A 390 11.72 12.69 17.30
C LEU A 390 12.22 11.25 17.45
N ARG A 391 11.66 10.47 18.39
CA ARG A 391 11.99 9.04 18.57
C ARG A 391 11.66 8.15 17.37
N LYS A 392 10.77 8.59 16.49
CA LYS A 392 10.47 7.89 15.22
C LYS A 392 11.47 8.21 14.12
N MET A 393 12.31 9.23 14.30
CA MET A 393 13.30 9.68 13.32
C MET A 393 14.59 8.87 13.42
N LYS A 394 15.39 8.90 12.35
CA LYS A 394 16.74 8.37 12.38
C LYS A 394 17.58 9.19 13.38
N PRO A 395 18.57 8.57 14.08
CA PRO A 395 19.32 9.27 15.14
C PRO A 395 19.94 10.60 14.71
N VAL A 396 20.56 10.67 13.52
CA VAL A 396 21.17 11.89 13.00
C VAL A 396 20.12 12.97 12.68
N GLU A 397 18.99 12.57 12.14
CA GLU A 397 17.87 13.47 11.83
C GLU A 397 17.25 14.00 13.13
N ALA A 398 17.04 13.12 14.12
CA ALA A 398 16.56 13.53 15.45
C ALA A 398 17.50 14.55 16.11
N ASP A 399 18.83 14.38 16.02
CA ASP A 399 19.81 15.34 16.54
C ASP A 399 19.65 16.74 15.93
N ILE A 400 19.46 16.82 14.61
CA ILE A 400 19.22 18.08 13.90
C ILE A 400 17.95 18.76 14.42
N TYR A 401 16.86 18.00 14.57
CA TYR A 401 15.59 18.54 15.04
C TYR A 401 15.56 18.84 16.53
N ILE A 402 16.33 18.15 17.37
CA ILE A 402 16.54 18.52 18.79
C ILE A 402 17.15 19.92 18.89
N LYS A 403 18.22 20.19 18.13
CA LYS A 403 18.87 21.52 18.10
C LYS A 403 17.92 22.58 17.58
N LYS A 404 17.18 22.30 16.53
CA LYS A 404 16.19 23.21 15.96
C LYS A 404 15.08 23.51 16.95
N LEU A 405 14.50 22.49 17.58
CA LEU A 405 13.45 22.64 18.59
C LEU A 405 13.92 23.48 19.77
N ALA A 406 15.15 23.24 20.25
CA ALA A 406 15.75 24.03 21.32
C ALA A 406 15.86 25.51 20.94
N ALA A 407 16.35 25.81 19.74
CA ALA A 407 16.52 27.18 19.25
C ALA A 407 15.18 27.89 18.99
N ASP A 408 14.25 27.25 18.31
CA ASP A 408 12.98 27.84 17.88
C ASP A 408 12.05 28.16 19.07
N TYR A 409 12.12 27.33 20.13
CA TYR A 409 11.24 27.48 21.31
C TYR A 409 11.93 27.96 22.59
N GLY A 410 13.22 28.34 22.50
CA GLY A 410 13.96 28.90 23.63
C GLY A 410 14.10 27.96 24.83
N ILE A 411 14.38 26.68 24.56
CA ILE A 411 14.57 25.61 25.55
C ILE A 411 16.01 25.13 25.47
N SER A 412 16.62 24.70 26.58
CA SER A 412 17.97 24.14 26.49
C SER A 412 18.00 22.84 25.70
N GLU A 413 19.00 22.67 24.86
CA GLU A 413 19.18 21.41 24.07
C GLU A 413 19.28 20.20 25.00
N GLU A 414 19.93 20.33 26.15
CA GLU A 414 20.03 19.29 27.16
C GLU A 414 18.67 18.83 27.70
N ALA A 415 17.73 19.77 27.91
CA ALA A 415 16.39 19.43 28.38
C ALA A 415 15.63 18.64 27.32
N VAL A 416 15.73 19.05 26.03
CA VAL A 416 15.12 18.31 24.92
C VAL A 416 15.74 16.92 24.77
N ARG A 417 17.08 16.80 24.92
CA ARG A 417 17.80 15.52 24.86
C ARG A 417 17.40 14.58 26.00
N ARG A 418 17.29 15.13 27.23
CA ARG A 418 16.80 14.32 28.35
C ARG A 418 15.41 13.75 28.04
N GLU A 419 14.50 14.58 27.57
CA GLU A 419 13.15 14.14 27.24
C GLU A 419 13.10 13.17 26.06
N TYR A 420 13.95 13.37 25.05
CA TYR A 420 14.14 12.41 23.95
C TYR A 420 14.64 11.04 24.43
N ASN A 421 15.57 11.03 25.40
CA ASN A 421 16.15 9.80 25.95
C ASN A 421 15.28 9.14 27.03
N VAL A 422 14.28 9.85 27.58
CA VAL A 422 13.34 9.24 28.52
C VAL A 422 12.47 8.24 27.76
N THR A 423 12.74 6.97 27.94
CA THR A 423 11.79 5.91 27.60
C THR A 423 10.66 5.96 28.61
N ARG A 424 9.69 6.84 28.42
CA ARG A 424 8.46 6.80 29.19
C ARG A 424 7.63 5.62 28.71
N GLU A 425 7.37 4.68 29.60
CA GLU A 425 6.12 3.96 29.51
C GLU A 425 4.99 5.01 29.46
N PRO A 426 4.01 4.89 28.56
CA PRO A 426 2.95 5.90 28.43
C PRO A 426 2.29 6.11 29.79
N GLU A 427 2.31 7.39 30.27
CA GLU A 427 1.67 7.78 31.53
C GLU A 427 0.21 7.35 31.53
N ARG A 428 -0.13 6.56 32.56
CA ARG A 428 -1.50 6.19 32.86
C ARG A 428 -2.29 7.42 33.25
N ALA A 429 -3.36 7.72 32.52
CA ALA A 429 -4.44 8.57 33.00
C ALA A 429 -4.91 8.12 34.39
N PRO A 430 -5.30 9.06 35.33
CA PRO A 430 -5.59 8.69 36.71
C PRO A 430 -6.65 7.59 36.82
N ALA A 431 -6.29 6.61 37.56
CA ALA A 431 -6.85 5.29 37.70
C ALA A 431 -8.38 5.23 37.86
N ALA A 432 -9.00 4.54 36.94
CA ALA A 432 -10.03 3.58 37.29
C ALA A 432 -9.36 2.20 37.33
N ARG A 433 -9.40 1.57 38.51
CA ARG A 433 -8.84 0.23 38.76
C ARG A 433 -9.42 -0.79 37.79
N TYR A 434 -8.61 -1.31 36.86
CA TYR A 434 -8.73 -2.68 36.35
C TYR A 434 -7.36 -3.14 35.79
N LEU A 435 -6.86 -4.18 36.40
CA LEU A 435 -5.91 -5.25 36.07
C LEU A 435 -5.05 -5.12 34.80
N ASN A 436 -3.74 -5.29 35.01
CA ASN A 436 -2.64 -5.59 34.11
C ASN A 436 -3.05 -6.19 32.77
N ARG A 437 -2.73 -5.49 31.67
CA ARG A 437 -2.42 -6.10 30.37
C ARG A 437 -1.40 -5.21 29.66
N ASP A 438 -0.32 -5.83 29.25
CA ASP A 438 0.74 -5.26 28.43
C ASP A 438 0.16 -4.62 27.15
N THR A 439 0.51 -3.35 26.89
CA THR A 439 0.14 -2.66 25.65
C THR A 439 1.00 -3.17 24.50
N ALA A 440 0.68 -4.36 23.99
CA ALA A 440 1.13 -4.80 22.69
C ALA A 440 0.40 -3.98 21.61
N VAL A 441 1.15 -3.51 20.62
CA VAL A 441 0.63 -2.96 19.36
C VAL A 441 -0.51 -3.87 18.88
N LYS A 442 -1.71 -3.31 18.68
CA LYS A 442 -2.84 -4.03 18.06
C LYS A 442 -2.39 -4.60 16.72
N ARG A 443 -1.99 -5.85 16.72
CA ARG A 443 -1.75 -6.62 15.50
C ARG A 443 -3.06 -7.28 15.16
N GLY A 444 -3.54 -7.09 13.93
CA GLY A 444 -4.61 -7.91 13.39
C GLY A 444 -4.21 -9.39 13.45
N MET A 445 -5.19 -10.29 13.51
CA MET A 445 -4.99 -11.73 13.60
C MET A 445 -4.06 -12.25 12.51
N SER A 446 -3.03 -12.99 12.87
CA SER A 446 -2.08 -13.62 11.95
C SER A 446 -2.72 -14.80 11.21
N GLU A 447 -2.14 -15.20 10.08
CA GLU A 447 -2.62 -16.39 9.35
C GLU A 447 -2.54 -17.67 10.21
N THR A 448 -1.48 -17.81 11.01
CA THR A 448 -1.28 -18.94 11.92
C THR A 448 -2.35 -18.97 13.03
N GLU A 449 -2.73 -17.81 13.58
CA GLU A 449 -3.80 -17.72 14.56
C GLU A 449 -5.17 -18.03 13.95
N ALA A 450 -5.43 -17.57 12.74
CA ALA A 450 -6.66 -17.89 12.02
C ALA A 450 -6.77 -19.39 11.73
N ASP A 451 -5.66 -20.05 11.38
CA ASP A 451 -5.61 -21.49 11.18
C ASP A 451 -5.84 -22.28 12.48
N LEU A 452 -5.24 -21.86 13.60
CA LEU A 452 -5.46 -22.46 14.92
C LEU A 452 -6.94 -22.37 15.35
N ILE A 453 -7.56 -21.20 15.18
CA ILE A 453 -8.97 -21.01 15.52
C ILE A 453 -9.86 -21.81 14.56
N LYS A 454 -9.52 -21.88 13.27
CA LYS A 454 -10.25 -22.72 12.30
C LYS A 454 -10.24 -24.19 12.69
N LEU A 455 -9.10 -24.71 13.12
CA LEU A 455 -8.97 -26.08 13.61
C LEU A 455 -9.81 -26.29 14.89
N ALA A 456 -9.81 -25.31 15.81
CA ALA A 456 -10.66 -25.35 17.00
C ALA A 456 -12.16 -25.32 16.66
N PHE A 457 -12.57 -24.72 15.53
CA PHE A 457 -13.95 -24.78 15.04
C PHE A 457 -14.31 -26.15 14.48
N LEU A 458 -13.34 -26.91 13.99
CA LEU A 458 -13.56 -28.22 13.39
C LEU A 458 -13.63 -29.34 14.44
N GLU A 459 -12.71 -29.32 15.41
CA GLU A 459 -12.64 -30.38 16.44
C GLU A 459 -12.31 -29.83 17.84
N GLU A 460 -13.01 -30.35 18.86
CA GLU A 460 -12.85 -29.95 20.25
C GLU A 460 -11.44 -30.23 20.82
N LYS A 461 -10.76 -31.26 20.32
CA LYS A 461 -9.39 -31.57 20.76
C LYS A 461 -8.41 -30.40 20.56
N TYR A 462 -8.56 -29.62 19.48
CA TYR A 462 -7.71 -28.46 19.19
C TYR A 462 -8.08 -27.26 20.06
N ALA A 463 -9.38 -27.02 20.30
CA ALA A 463 -9.82 -25.98 21.22
C ALA A 463 -9.32 -26.26 22.64
N ARG A 464 -9.35 -27.52 23.09
CA ARG A 464 -8.80 -27.94 24.37
C ARG A 464 -7.28 -27.76 24.43
N ALA A 465 -6.55 -28.18 23.38
CA ALA A 465 -5.09 -28.03 23.32
C ALA A 465 -4.66 -26.56 23.39
N ILE A 466 -5.40 -25.63 22.76
CA ILE A 466 -5.15 -24.19 22.86
C ILE A 466 -5.41 -23.68 24.29
N ARG A 467 -6.48 -24.14 24.95
CA ARG A 467 -6.81 -23.75 26.33
C ARG A 467 -5.79 -24.27 27.37
N GLU A 468 -5.28 -25.47 27.17
CA GLU A 468 -4.35 -26.16 28.08
C GLU A 468 -2.86 -25.85 27.75
N ALA A 469 -2.58 -25.07 26.72
CA ALA A 469 -1.22 -24.70 26.39
C ALA A 469 -0.59 -23.85 27.50
N ASP A 470 0.63 -24.19 27.91
CA ASP A 470 1.38 -23.45 28.93
C ASP A 470 1.52 -21.96 28.60
N ILE A 471 1.53 -21.65 27.31
CA ILE A 471 1.62 -20.28 26.78
C ILE A 471 0.53 -20.13 25.72
N ASN A 472 -0.28 -19.08 25.84
CA ASN A 472 -1.36 -18.79 24.91
C ASN A 472 -0.80 -18.58 23.49
N PRO A 473 -1.14 -19.42 22.50
CA PRO A 473 -0.68 -19.26 21.11
C PRO A 473 -1.42 -18.15 20.36
N LEU A 474 -2.52 -17.63 20.94
CA LEU A 474 -3.33 -16.55 20.36
C LEU A 474 -2.91 -15.22 21.02
N GLU A 475 -2.17 -14.41 20.27
CA GLU A 475 -1.55 -13.18 20.78
C GLU A 475 -2.27 -11.91 20.34
N SER A 476 -3.05 -11.97 19.25
CA SER A 476 -3.82 -10.83 18.76
C SER A 476 -5.14 -10.69 19.50
N ASP A 477 -5.58 -9.45 19.75
CA ASP A 477 -6.87 -9.15 20.37
C ASP A 477 -8.02 -9.79 19.59
N ASP A 478 -7.95 -9.79 18.25
CA ASP A 478 -8.95 -10.36 17.37
C ASP A 478 -9.06 -11.89 17.52
N ALA A 479 -7.92 -12.59 17.59
CA ALA A 479 -7.87 -14.04 17.78
C ALA A 479 -8.43 -14.42 19.17
N GLU A 480 -8.01 -13.70 20.20
CA GLU A 480 -8.46 -13.96 21.56
C GLU A 480 -9.97 -13.74 21.73
N VAL A 481 -10.51 -12.64 21.16
CA VAL A 481 -11.95 -12.35 21.21
C VAL A 481 -12.77 -13.44 20.52
N ILE A 482 -12.37 -13.88 19.32
CA ILE A 482 -13.06 -14.96 18.61
C ILE A 482 -12.99 -16.27 19.40
N PHE A 483 -11.83 -16.60 19.96
CA PHE A 483 -11.66 -17.81 20.75
C PHE A 483 -12.42 -17.77 22.07
N GLN A 484 -12.52 -16.61 22.72
CA GLN A 484 -13.37 -16.41 23.89
C GLN A 484 -14.87 -16.53 23.56
N ALA A 485 -15.30 -15.98 22.41
CA ALA A 485 -16.66 -16.14 21.94
C ALA A 485 -16.98 -17.62 21.63
N LEU A 486 -16.04 -18.35 20.99
CA LEU A 486 -16.13 -19.79 20.81
C LEU A 486 -16.35 -20.51 22.15
N ASN A 487 -15.53 -20.23 23.16
CA ASN A 487 -15.62 -20.88 24.47
C ASN A 487 -16.95 -20.62 25.22
N ARG A 488 -17.63 -19.49 24.90
CA ARG A 488 -18.95 -19.16 25.51
C ARG A 488 -20.11 -19.90 24.89
N ILE A 489 -20.02 -20.22 23.57
CA ILE A 489 -21.09 -20.94 22.85
C ILE A 489 -20.82 -22.44 22.74
N ASP A 490 -19.66 -22.89 23.24
CA ASP A 490 -19.18 -24.26 23.07
C ASP A 490 -20.04 -25.25 23.86
N ASP A 491 -20.90 -25.95 23.14
CA ASP A 491 -21.74 -27.05 23.64
C ASP A 491 -21.18 -28.45 23.30
N GLY A 492 -19.93 -28.48 22.80
CA GLY A 492 -19.26 -29.69 22.30
C GLY A 492 -19.66 -30.11 20.90
N THR A 493 -20.56 -29.39 20.22
CA THR A 493 -20.98 -29.69 18.85
C THR A 493 -19.97 -29.18 17.84
N ARG A 494 -19.56 -30.02 16.88
CA ARG A 494 -18.62 -29.67 15.82
C ARG A 494 -19.14 -30.13 14.45
N PRO A 495 -18.87 -29.36 13.38
CA PRO A 495 -18.23 -28.03 13.40
C PRO A 495 -19.11 -26.97 14.08
N VAL A 496 -18.46 -25.93 14.60
CA VAL A 496 -19.12 -24.84 15.34
C VAL A 496 -20.10 -24.09 14.46
N ASP A 497 -21.27 -23.74 15.02
CA ASP A 497 -22.24 -22.86 14.37
C ASP A 497 -21.71 -21.40 14.33
N THR A 498 -21.13 -21.03 13.20
CA THR A 498 -20.54 -19.70 12.98
C THR A 498 -21.57 -18.58 12.97
N VAL A 499 -22.87 -18.87 12.77
CA VAL A 499 -23.94 -17.87 12.81
C VAL A 499 -24.16 -17.42 14.26
N LYS A 500 -24.22 -18.36 15.19
CA LYS A 500 -24.31 -18.03 16.64
C LYS A 500 -23.08 -17.25 17.12
N LEU A 501 -21.91 -17.56 16.57
CA LEU A 501 -20.69 -16.83 16.91
C LEU A 501 -20.74 -15.38 16.39
N ALA A 502 -21.26 -15.20 15.18
CA ALA A 502 -21.40 -13.88 14.56
C ALA A 502 -22.35 -12.96 15.33
N GLU A 503 -23.37 -13.49 15.99
CA GLU A 503 -24.30 -12.72 16.82
C GLU A 503 -23.65 -12.11 18.08
N MET A 504 -22.45 -12.59 18.46
CA MET A 504 -21.71 -12.14 19.65
C MET A 504 -20.57 -11.17 19.32
N LEU A 505 -20.32 -10.91 18.02
CA LEU A 505 -19.18 -10.14 17.54
C LEU A 505 -19.67 -8.86 16.85
N GLU A 506 -18.94 -7.75 17.01
CA GLU A 506 -19.28 -6.44 16.46
C GLU A 506 -18.10 -5.82 15.66
N GLY A 507 -18.43 -5.01 14.65
CA GLY A 507 -17.47 -4.18 13.94
C GLY A 507 -16.30 -4.97 13.33
N ASP A 508 -15.06 -4.62 13.70
CA ASP A 508 -13.83 -5.22 13.14
C ASP A 508 -13.71 -6.72 13.46
N GLN A 509 -14.35 -7.20 14.52
CA GLN A 509 -14.36 -8.61 14.93
C GLN A 509 -15.07 -9.51 13.89
N MET A 510 -16.05 -8.97 13.15
CA MET A 510 -16.69 -9.68 12.04
C MET A 510 -15.73 -9.94 10.90
N ASN A 511 -14.84 -8.99 10.59
CA ASN A 511 -13.80 -9.18 9.57
C ASN A 511 -12.79 -10.28 9.99
N ALA A 512 -12.47 -10.34 11.28
CA ALA A 512 -11.61 -11.37 11.82
C ALA A 512 -12.28 -12.76 11.79
N LEU A 513 -13.59 -12.86 12.08
CA LEU A 513 -14.35 -14.09 11.91
C LEU A 513 -14.40 -14.56 10.45
N GLU A 514 -14.56 -13.63 9.48
CA GLU A 514 -14.52 -13.94 8.06
C GLU A 514 -13.13 -14.47 7.65
N GLN A 515 -12.06 -13.93 8.21
CA GLN A 515 -10.70 -14.43 8.00
C GLN A 515 -10.56 -15.89 8.46
N VAL A 516 -11.11 -16.27 9.62
CA VAL A 516 -11.10 -17.64 10.13
C VAL A 516 -11.98 -18.57 9.27
N THR A 517 -13.20 -18.14 8.97
CA THR A 517 -14.16 -19.00 8.24
C THR A 517 -13.74 -19.27 6.81
N SER A 518 -13.04 -18.32 6.16
CA SER A 518 -12.52 -18.48 4.80
C SER A 518 -11.31 -19.41 4.68
N ARG A 519 -10.69 -19.82 5.79
CA ARG A 519 -9.56 -20.77 5.77
C ARG A 519 -10.02 -22.17 5.35
N ILE A 520 -9.24 -22.80 4.49
CA ILE A 520 -9.48 -24.16 4.02
C ILE A 520 -8.49 -25.09 4.73
N VAL A 521 -8.98 -26.05 5.48
CA VAL A 521 -8.20 -27.13 6.07
C VAL A 521 -8.44 -28.38 5.22
N PRO A 522 -7.41 -28.93 4.54
CA PRO A 522 -7.57 -30.15 3.75
C PRO A 522 -7.87 -31.33 4.68
N GLU A 523 -8.83 -32.15 4.30
CA GLU A 523 -9.27 -33.32 5.06
C GLU A 523 -8.12 -34.31 5.32
N GLY A 524 -7.93 -34.72 6.55
CA GLY A 524 -6.86 -35.64 6.98
C GLY A 524 -5.49 -34.98 7.24
N THR A 525 -5.40 -33.64 7.19
CA THR A 525 -4.16 -32.90 7.49
C THR A 525 -4.23 -32.09 8.79
N GLU A 526 -5.34 -32.16 9.50
CA GLU A 526 -5.68 -31.30 10.63
C GLU A 526 -4.63 -31.38 11.75
N ASP A 527 -4.28 -32.61 12.19
CA ASP A 527 -3.29 -32.83 13.27
C ASP A 527 -1.90 -32.28 12.88
N ARG A 528 -1.50 -32.52 11.64
CA ARG A 528 -0.21 -32.01 11.14
C ARG A 528 -0.21 -30.48 11.08
N MET A 529 -1.27 -29.90 10.54
CA MET A 529 -1.41 -28.44 10.44
C MET A 529 -1.41 -27.80 11.82
N PHE A 530 -2.11 -28.41 12.81
CA PHE A 530 -2.10 -27.93 14.19
C PHE A 530 -0.69 -27.92 14.78
N GLN A 531 0.06 -29.02 14.63
CA GLN A 531 1.43 -29.12 15.13
C GLN A 531 2.37 -28.11 14.45
N GLU A 532 2.24 -27.91 13.14
CA GLU A 532 3.02 -26.91 12.39
C GLU A 532 2.70 -25.49 12.88
N CYS A 533 1.43 -25.14 13.11
CA CYS A 533 1.01 -23.84 13.65
C CYS A 533 1.55 -23.60 15.06
N MET A 534 1.46 -24.58 15.95
CA MET A 534 1.98 -24.48 17.32
C MET A 534 3.50 -24.29 17.33
N LYS A 535 4.23 -25.06 16.53
CA LYS A 535 5.69 -24.88 16.36
C LYS A 535 6.05 -23.50 15.82
N GLN A 536 5.29 -23.00 14.86
CA GLN A 536 5.52 -21.67 14.30
C GLN A 536 5.33 -20.58 15.36
N LYS A 537 4.30 -20.69 16.18
CA LYS A 537 4.05 -19.74 17.29
C LYS A 537 5.13 -19.80 18.35
N ASP A 538 5.60 -20.98 18.72
CA ASP A 538 6.73 -21.15 19.64
C ASP A 538 8.01 -20.51 19.08
N LYS A 539 8.29 -20.71 17.81
CA LYS A 539 9.45 -20.12 17.14
C LYS A 539 9.37 -18.59 17.11
N GLU A 540 8.21 -18.02 16.79
CA GLU A 540 7.98 -16.57 16.78
C GLU A 540 8.20 -15.95 18.16
N ARG A 541 7.74 -16.64 19.22
CA ARG A 541 7.95 -16.25 20.62
C ARG A 541 9.42 -16.23 20.98
N LEU A 542 10.14 -17.35 20.74
CA LEU A 542 11.58 -17.45 21.05
C LEU A 542 12.40 -16.42 20.29
N GLN A 543 12.08 -16.14 19.03
CA GLN A 543 12.73 -15.08 18.25
C GLN A 543 12.46 -13.67 18.78
N ARG A 544 11.33 -13.47 19.44
CA ARG A 544 10.99 -12.21 20.10
C ARG A 544 11.78 -12.04 21.38
N GLU A 545 11.87 -13.11 22.17
CA GLU A 545 12.68 -13.16 23.39
C GLU A 545 14.18 -12.97 23.07
N GLU A 546 14.67 -13.55 21.97
CA GLU A 546 16.03 -13.32 21.46
C GLU A 546 16.29 -11.84 21.15
N ARG A 547 15.36 -11.16 20.47
CA ARG A 547 15.50 -9.72 20.18
C ARG A 547 15.56 -8.89 21.45
N LEU A 548 14.69 -9.18 22.42
CA LEU A 548 14.69 -8.47 23.71
C LEU A 548 16.00 -8.66 24.47
N LEU A 549 16.58 -9.88 24.44
CA LEU A 549 17.88 -10.14 25.05
C LEU A 549 19.02 -9.42 24.32
N ILE A 550 18.98 -9.36 22.99
CA ILE A 550 19.95 -8.61 22.19
C ILE A 550 19.84 -7.11 22.49
N ASP A 551 18.62 -6.58 22.55
CA ASP A 551 18.38 -5.19 22.90
C ASP A 551 18.87 -4.87 24.32
N SER A 552 18.63 -5.76 25.30
CA SER A 552 19.14 -5.63 26.65
C SER A 552 20.66 -5.66 26.72
N LEU A 553 21.31 -6.56 25.97
CA LEU A 553 22.78 -6.62 25.86
C LEU A 553 23.37 -5.35 25.23
N SER A 554 22.67 -4.76 24.25
CA SER A 554 23.12 -3.52 23.61
C SER A 554 23.00 -2.27 24.51
N LEU A 555 22.19 -2.34 25.55
CA LEU A 555 21.97 -1.27 26.52
C LEU A 555 22.82 -1.42 27.80
N ALA A 556 23.43 -2.59 28.03
CA ALA A 556 24.28 -2.85 29.17
C ALA A 556 25.64 -2.13 29.01
N ASP A 557 26.01 -1.30 29.99
CA ASP A 557 27.25 -0.54 29.99
C ASP A 557 28.43 -1.46 30.32
N GLU A 558 29.43 -1.55 29.44
CA GLU A 558 30.55 -2.49 29.54
C GLU A 558 31.43 -2.30 30.79
N GLU A 559 31.40 -1.11 31.41
CA GLU A 559 32.26 -0.79 32.57
C GLU A 559 31.59 -1.03 33.94
N GLU A 560 30.26 -1.02 34.05
CA GLU A 560 29.56 -1.14 35.35
C GLU A 560 28.89 -2.51 35.60
N ASN A 561 28.61 -3.35 34.59
CA ASN A 561 27.73 -4.53 34.72
C ASN A 561 28.27 -5.83 34.07
N GLN A 562 29.55 -6.16 34.25
CA GLN A 562 30.14 -7.37 33.64
C GLN A 562 29.43 -8.69 34.01
N GLU A 563 28.92 -8.84 35.24
CA GLU A 563 28.21 -10.04 35.67
C GLU A 563 26.85 -10.18 34.95
N GLU A 564 26.14 -9.09 34.77
CA GLU A 564 24.84 -9.06 34.07
C GLU A 564 24.99 -9.37 32.57
N ILE A 565 26.02 -8.84 31.93
CA ILE A 565 26.36 -9.12 30.53
C ILE A 565 26.65 -10.60 30.31
N VAL A 566 27.40 -11.23 31.22
CA VAL A 566 27.71 -12.66 31.16
C VAL A 566 26.44 -13.50 31.30
N GLU A 567 25.54 -13.13 32.21
CA GLU A 567 24.27 -13.84 32.42
C GLU A 567 23.33 -13.71 31.21
N LEU A 568 23.17 -12.51 30.67
CA LEU A 568 22.37 -12.24 29.48
C LEU A 568 22.92 -12.96 28.24
N THR A 569 24.25 -12.98 28.08
CA THR A 569 24.92 -13.70 26.99
C THR A 569 24.65 -15.20 27.08
N LYS A 570 24.69 -15.77 28.28
CA LYS A 570 24.41 -17.19 28.49
C LYS A 570 22.93 -17.53 28.20
N LYS A 571 22.00 -16.67 28.61
CA LYS A 571 20.58 -16.81 28.28
C LYS A 571 20.34 -16.72 26.76
N LEU A 572 21.04 -15.82 26.06
CA LEU A 572 20.95 -15.68 24.61
C LEU A 572 21.47 -16.94 23.89
N MET A 573 22.58 -17.49 24.33
CA MET A 573 23.12 -18.72 23.73
C MET A 573 22.20 -19.93 23.92
N ASP A 574 21.61 -20.11 25.12
CA ASP A 574 20.62 -21.17 25.38
C ASP A 574 19.38 -21.00 24.49
N LEU A 575 18.88 -19.77 24.38
CA LEU A 575 17.72 -19.45 23.55
C LEU A 575 17.98 -19.72 22.06
N GLN A 576 19.13 -19.33 21.55
CA GLN A 576 19.54 -19.61 20.16
C GLN A 576 19.68 -21.12 19.88
N GLN A 577 20.11 -21.89 20.87
CA GLN A 577 20.16 -23.35 20.74
C GLN A 577 18.74 -23.94 20.69
N ARG A 578 17.81 -23.43 21.49
CA ARG A 578 16.38 -23.85 21.47
C ARG A 578 15.70 -23.50 20.15
N ILE A 579 15.94 -22.31 19.60
CA ILE A 579 15.41 -21.90 18.28
C ILE A 579 15.88 -22.83 17.14
N LYS A 580 17.11 -23.35 17.23
CA LYS A 580 17.65 -24.29 16.23
C LYS A 580 17.04 -25.69 16.31
N LEU A 581 16.46 -26.06 17.45
CA LEU A 581 15.88 -27.38 17.68
C LEU A 581 14.39 -27.47 17.31
N ILE A 582 13.71 -26.34 17.08
CA ILE A 582 12.32 -26.25 16.59
C ILE A 582 12.29 -26.27 15.06
#